data_9448eec091e3f1b3913660c5b2e4d12d
#
_entry.id   9448eec091e3f1b3913660c5b2e4d12d
#
_cell.length_a   1.000
_cell.length_b   1.000
_cell.length_c   1.000
_cell.angle_alpha   90.00
_cell.angle_beta   90.00
_cell.angle_gamma   90.00
#
_symmetry.space_group_name_H-M   'P 1'
#
loop_
_entity.id
_entity.type
_entity.pdbx_description
1 polymer ?
#
loop_
_entity_poly.entity_id
_entity_poly.type
_entity_poly.pdbx_seq_one_letter_code
_entity_poly.pdbx_strand_id
1 'polypeptide(L)'
;MENKKFIIRCRAVILHEDKLLVVKHDKDFNYYALPGGHLEFGEDIKECLSRELIEELGVKPQIGRLLYINTFIDKNDTQPVEFFFEVVNGKDYLDIEKLERSHAHEIIEIVWASPSDNILILPKGFEEDFKNKKIISNEVRYLKD
;
A
#
# COMPACT_ATOMS: atom_id res chain seq x y z
N MET A 1 17.06 -4.27 27.70
CA MET A 1 15.98 -5.15 27.25
C MET A 1 15.58 -4.78 25.84
N GLU A 2 15.51 -5.75 25.01
CA GLU A 2 15.19 -5.52 23.60
C GLU A 2 13.67 -5.53 23.37
N ASN A 3 13.16 -4.49 22.71
CA ASN A 3 11.75 -4.39 22.35
C ASN A 3 11.53 -4.74 20.88
N LYS A 4 12.20 -5.80 20.44
CA LYS A 4 12.05 -6.30 19.07
C LYS A 4 10.68 -6.92 18.88
N LYS A 5 10.02 -6.57 17.78
CA LYS A 5 8.70 -7.13 17.48
C LYS A 5 8.45 -7.25 15.98
N PHE A 6 7.61 -8.20 15.65
CA PHE A 6 7.07 -8.33 14.32
C PHE A 6 5.75 -7.56 14.24
N ILE A 7 5.47 -6.97 13.11
CA ILE A 7 4.15 -6.41 12.83
C ILE A 7 3.70 -6.91 11.47
N ILE A 8 2.40 -7.04 11.30
CA ILE A 8 1.81 -7.45 10.03
C ILE A 8 1.08 -6.26 9.45
N ARG A 9 1.33 -5.96 8.18
CA ARG A 9 0.67 -4.89 7.44
C ARG A 9 0.03 -5.43 6.19
N CYS A 10 -1.07 -4.82 5.79
CA CYS A 10 -1.64 -5.01 4.46
C CYS A 10 -1.40 -3.76 3.63
N ARG A 11 -1.24 -3.95 2.32
CA ARG A 11 -1.04 -2.86 1.36
C ARG A 11 -1.91 -3.10 0.15
N ALA A 12 -2.43 -2.03 -0.43
CA ALA A 12 -3.28 -2.10 -1.61
C ALA A 12 -2.51 -1.70 -2.86
N VAL A 13 -2.61 -2.51 -3.90
CA VAL A 13 -2.13 -2.18 -5.24
C VAL A 13 -3.35 -1.73 -6.04
N ILE A 14 -3.52 -0.43 -6.17
CA ILE A 14 -4.67 0.19 -6.83
C ILE A 14 -4.20 0.78 -8.15
N LEU A 15 -4.52 0.09 -9.25
CA LEU A 15 -4.14 0.50 -10.59
C LEU A 15 -5.36 0.93 -11.39
N HIS A 16 -5.20 1.95 -12.21
CA HIS A 16 -6.17 2.35 -13.21
C HIS A 16 -5.42 2.96 -14.40
N GLU A 17 -5.59 2.36 -15.57
CA GLU A 17 -4.93 2.82 -16.81
C GLU A 17 -3.43 3.02 -16.63
N ASP A 18 -2.76 2.03 -16.08
CA ASP A 18 -1.31 2.02 -15.79
C ASP A 18 -0.86 3.01 -14.70
N LYS A 19 -1.77 3.76 -14.10
CA LYS A 19 -1.45 4.62 -12.98
C LYS A 19 -1.68 3.92 -11.66
N LEU A 20 -0.82 4.19 -10.70
CA LEU A 20 -0.84 3.58 -9.37
C LEU A 20 -1.16 4.63 -8.31
N LEU A 21 -2.10 4.31 -7.43
CA LEU A 21 -2.39 5.18 -6.29
C LEU A 21 -1.32 5.02 -5.22
N VAL A 22 -0.64 6.10 -4.89
CA VAL A 22 0.38 6.13 -3.85
C VAL A 22 0.10 7.26 -2.87
N VAL A 23 0.59 7.10 -1.64
CA VAL A 23 0.30 8.02 -0.55
C VAL A 23 1.58 8.41 0.18
N LYS A 24 1.53 9.56 0.84
CA LYS A 24 2.59 10.04 1.71
C LYS A 24 2.00 10.37 3.07
N HIS A 25 2.60 9.85 4.13
CA HIS A 25 2.10 10.04 5.50
C HIS A 25 2.79 11.17 6.24
N ASP A 26 3.96 11.60 5.78
CA ASP A 26 4.73 12.67 6.42
C ASP A 26 5.38 13.51 5.32
N LYS A 27 5.29 14.83 5.46
CA LYS A 27 5.89 15.77 4.51
C LYS A 27 7.41 15.65 4.42
N ASP A 28 8.05 15.16 5.49
CA ASP A 28 9.49 14.99 5.55
C ASP A 28 9.99 13.72 4.88
N PHE A 29 9.07 12.81 4.48
CA PHE A 29 9.44 11.63 3.73
C PHE A 29 9.70 12.00 2.27
N ASN A 30 10.78 11.44 1.73
CA ASN A 30 11.12 11.62 0.32
C ASN A 30 10.60 10.49 -0.56
N TYR A 31 9.68 9.67 -0.05
CA TYR A 31 9.13 8.52 -0.75
C TYR A 31 7.62 8.42 -0.56
N TYR A 32 6.99 7.72 -1.49
CA TYR A 32 5.58 7.35 -1.41
C TYR A 32 5.46 5.87 -1.04
N ALA A 33 4.35 5.54 -0.45
CA ALA A 33 4.02 4.18 -0.06
C ALA A 33 2.66 3.78 -0.64
N LEU A 34 2.36 2.50 -0.62
CA LEU A 34 1.03 2.02 -0.95
C LEU A 34 0.10 2.23 0.24
N PRO A 35 -1.18 2.52 0.00
CA PRO A 35 -2.14 2.64 1.10
C PRO A 35 -2.35 1.32 1.82
N GLY A 36 -2.69 1.40 3.08
CA GLY A 36 -2.91 0.23 3.93
C GLY A 36 -2.52 0.53 5.37
N GLY A 37 -2.33 -0.51 6.18
CA GLY A 37 -1.99 -0.32 7.58
C GLY A 37 -1.79 -1.63 8.33
N HIS A 38 -1.83 -1.54 9.64
CA HIS A 38 -1.51 -2.64 10.54
C HIS A 38 -2.70 -3.57 10.75
N LEU A 39 -2.41 -4.88 10.73
CA LEU A 39 -3.37 -5.90 11.11
C LEU A 39 -3.67 -5.78 12.61
N GLU A 40 -4.94 -5.80 12.97
CA GLU A 40 -5.37 -5.84 14.36
C GLU A 40 -5.70 -7.29 14.73
N PHE A 41 -5.47 -7.62 15.99
CA PHE A 41 -5.75 -8.97 16.48
C PHE A 41 -7.23 -9.33 16.26
N GLY A 42 -7.47 -10.52 15.71
CA GLY A 42 -8.81 -11.00 15.44
C GLY A 42 -9.34 -10.68 14.05
N GLU A 43 -8.60 -9.86 13.29
CA GLU A 43 -8.98 -9.50 11.92
C GLU A 43 -8.30 -10.44 10.92
N ASP A 44 -9.02 -10.81 9.86
CA ASP A 44 -8.40 -11.41 8.68
C ASP A 44 -7.63 -10.32 7.91
N ILE A 45 -6.60 -10.70 7.18
CA ILE A 45 -5.75 -9.71 6.48
C ILE A 45 -6.53 -8.94 5.41
N LYS A 46 -7.52 -9.55 4.76
CA LYS A 46 -8.38 -8.84 3.79
C LYS A 46 -9.36 -7.90 4.48
N GLU A 47 -9.87 -8.29 5.64
CA GLU A 47 -10.70 -7.40 6.47
C GLU A 47 -9.91 -6.19 6.91
N CYS A 48 -8.63 -6.39 7.29
CA CYS A 48 -7.70 -5.33 7.62
C CYS A 48 -7.59 -4.33 6.46
N LEU A 49 -7.35 -4.83 5.26
CA LEU A 49 -7.20 -3.96 4.09
C LEU A 49 -8.48 -3.18 3.80
N SER A 50 -9.64 -3.84 3.88
CA SER A 50 -10.93 -3.16 3.69
C SER A 50 -11.12 -2.04 4.71
N ARG A 51 -10.84 -2.32 5.98
CA ARG A 51 -10.97 -1.31 7.04
C ARG A 51 -10.05 -0.13 6.79
N GLU A 52 -8.78 -0.40 6.53
CA GLU A 52 -7.78 0.67 6.30
C GLU A 52 -8.13 1.55 5.11
N LEU A 53 -8.56 0.96 3.99
CA LEU A 53 -8.89 1.75 2.81
C LEU A 53 -10.17 2.57 3.01
N ILE A 54 -11.15 2.04 3.73
CA ILE A 54 -12.36 2.82 4.07
C ILE A 54 -11.98 4.00 4.96
N GLU A 55 -11.16 3.78 5.98
CA GLU A 55 -10.72 4.84 6.89
C GLU A 55 -9.89 5.91 6.19
N GLU A 56 -8.94 5.51 5.38
CA GLU A 56 -7.98 6.42 4.74
C GLU A 56 -8.53 7.05 3.46
N LEU A 57 -9.25 6.29 2.66
CA LEU A 57 -9.64 6.71 1.32
C LEU A 57 -11.16 6.77 1.10
N GLY A 58 -11.95 6.22 2.01
CA GLY A 58 -13.41 6.34 1.96
C GLY A 58 -14.13 5.39 1.00
N VAL A 59 -13.43 4.44 0.41
CA VAL A 59 -14.01 3.50 -0.56
C VAL A 59 -13.67 2.08 -0.17
N LYS A 60 -14.68 1.22 -0.17
CA LYS A 60 -14.48 -0.21 0.08
C LYS A 60 -13.81 -0.87 -1.12
N PRO A 61 -12.70 -1.59 -0.92
CA PRO A 61 -12.02 -2.25 -2.03
C PRO A 61 -12.68 -3.56 -2.42
N GLN A 62 -12.62 -3.87 -3.70
CA GLN A 62 -12.82 -5.23 -4.19
C GLN A 62 -11.44 -5.87 -4.25
N ILE A 63 -11.13 -6.74 -3.31
CA ILE A 63 -9.79 -7.28 -3.14
C ILE A 63 -9.62 -8.49 -4.08
N GLY A 64 -8.58 -8.43 -4.90
CA GLY A 64 -8.20 -9.50 -5.81
C GLY A 64 -7.12 -10.40 -5.23
N ARG A 65 -6.08 -10.66 -6.02
CA ARG A 65 -5.03 -11.61 -5.67
C ARG A 65 -3.97 -10.99 -4.77
N LEU A 66 -3.33 -11.84 -3.97
CA LEU A 66 -2.06 -11.51 -3.33
C LEU A 66 -0.99 -11.39 -4.41
N LEU A 67 -0.28 -10.27 -4.44
CA LEU A 67 0.74 -10.00 -5.46
C LEU A 67 2.16 -10.05 -4.90
N TYR A 68 2.35 -9.57 -3.67
CA TYR A 68 3.68 -9.51 -3.06
C TYR A 68 3.60 -9.82 -1.57
N ILE A 69 4.69 -10.38 -1.07
CA ILE A 69 4.98 -10.42 0.37
C ILE A 69 6.32 -9.73 0.53
N ASN A 70 6.41 -8.76 1.43
CA ASN A 70 7.63 -8.02 1.69
C ASN A 70 7.99 -8.07 3.17
N THR A 71 9.27 -8.20 3.47
CA THR A 71 9.77 -8.10 4.83
C THR A 71 11.05 -7.28 4.86
N PHE A 72 11.25 -6.56 5.94
CA PHE A 72 12.46 -5.78 6.16
C PHE A 72 12.60 -5.46 7.64
N ILE A 73 13.73 -4.92 8.05
CA ILE A 73 13.95 -4.49 9.43
C ILE A 73 13.89 -2.97 9.46
N ASP A 74 12.97 -2.45 10.25
CA ASP A 74 12.79 -1.01 10.41
C ASP A 74 13.72 -0.49 11.52
N LYS A 75 13.92 0.83 11.53
CA LYS A 75 14.82 1.51 12.46
C LYS A 75 14.47 1.35 13.94
N ASN A 76 13.22 1.04 14.25
CA ASN A 76 12.71 0.94 15.62
C ASN A 76 12.68 -0.50 16.16
N ASP A 77 13.59 -1.35 15.70
CA ASP A 77 13.62 -2.77 16.05
C ASP A 77 12.30 -3.48 15.74
N THR A 78 11.65 -3.05 14.69
CA THR A 78 10.40 -3.61 14.20
C THR A 78 10.67 -4.29 12.88
N GLN A 79 10.15 -5.48 12.72
CA GLN A 79 10.24 -6.21 11.45
C GLN A 79 8.85 -6.41 10.87
N PRO A 80 8.44 -5.56 9.93
CA PRO A 80 7.16 -5.74 9.26
C PRO A 80 7.17 -6.92 8.30
N VAL A 81 6.02 -7.61 8.24
CA VAL A 81 5.69 -8.53 7.17
C VAL A 81 4.48 -7.93 6.48
N GLU A 82 4.61 -7.61 5.21
CA GLU A 82 3.59 -6.89 4.46
C GLU A 82 3.00 -7.75 3.35
N PHE A 83 1.68 -7.71 3.22
CA PHE A 83 0.93 -8.43 2.20
C PHE A 83 0.32 -7.41 1.25
N PHE A 84 0.66 -7.51 -0.04
CA PHE A 84 0.19 -6.57 -1.06
C PHE A 84 -0.88 -7.26 -1.90
N PHE A 85 -2.09 -6.73 -1.85
CA PHE A 85 -3.22 -7.27 -2.60
C PHE A 85 -3.62 -6.36 -3.74
N GLU A 86 -4.00 -6.98 -4.85
CA GLU A 86 -4.65 -6.28 -5.96
C GLU A 86 -6.01 -5.74 -5.52
N VAL A 87 -6.31 -4.49 -5.87
CA VAL A 87 -7.64 -3.90 -5.71
C VAL A 87 -8.24 -3.75 -7.10
N VAL A 88 -9.32 -4.48 -7.35
CA VAL A 88 -9.91 -4.63 -8.68
C VAL A 88 -10.69 -3.39 -9.12
N ASN A 89 -11.27 -2.66 -8.17
CA ASN A 89 -12.10 -1.49 -8.45
C ASN A 89 -11.34 -0.17 -8.36
N GLY A 90 -10.16 -0.10 -8.99
CA GLY A 90 -9.33 1.10 -8.96
C GLY A 90 -10.03 2.37 -9.42
N LYS A 91 -10.94 2.24 -10.39
CA LYS A 91 -11.71 3.39 -10.90
C LYS A 91 -12.53 4.12 -9.84
N ASP A 92 -12.93 3.42 -8.78
CA ASP A 92 -13.73 4.02 -7.70
C ASP A 92 -12.91 4.97 -6.83
N TYR A 93 -11.59 4.99 -7.00
CA TYR A 93 -10.65 5.83 -6.24
C TYR A 93 -10.15 7.05 -7.03
N LEU A 94 -10.69 7.30 -8.22
CA LEU A 94 -10.19 8.37 -9.09
C LEU A 94 -10.50 9.77 -8.58
N ASP A 95 -11.62 9.96 -7.90
CA ASP A 95 -12.04 11.26 -7.41
C ASP A 95 -11.79 11.40 -5.91
N ILE A 96 -10.53 11.56 -5.57
CA ILE A 96 -10.05 11.56 -4.18
C ILE A 96 -10.69 12.66 -3.33
N GLU A 97 -10.95 13.82 -3.93
CA GLU A 97 -11.50 14.98 -3.20
C GLU A 97 -12.93 14.76 -2.73
N LYS A 98 -13.67 13.86 -3.38
CA LYS A 98 -15.05 13.54 -3.03
C LYS A 98 -15.19 12.33 -2.12
N LEU A 99 -14.09 11.68 -1.76
CA LEU A 99 -14.11 10.48 -0.92
C LEU A 99 -14.39 10.86 0.54
N GLU A 100 -15.26 10.07 1.18
CA GLU A 100 -15.51 10.19 2.62
C GLU A 100 -14.41 9.45 3.38
N ARG A 101 -13.60 10.18 4.11
CA ARG A 101 -12.41 9.65 4.75
C ARG A 101 -12.44 9.96 6.24
N SER A 102 -12.65 8.93 7.06
CA SER A 102 -12.72 9.12 8.52
C SER A 102 -11.36 9.41 9.15
N HIS A 103 -10.27 8.95 8.54
CA HIS A 103 -8.90 9.16 9.01
C HIS A 103 -8.06 9.91 7.97
N ALA A 104 -8.67 10.93 7.35
CA ALA A 104 -7.99 11.70 6.28
C ALA A 104 -6.70 12.37 6.76
N HIS A 105 -6.61 12.71 8.05
CA HIS A 105 -5.43 13.35 8.62
C HIS A 105 -4.19 12.45 8.64
N GLU A 106 -4.36 11.15 8.46
CA GLU A 106 -3.25 10.19 8.44
C GLU A 106 -2.48 10.20 7.12
N ILE A 107 -3.05 10.84 6.10
CA ILE A 107 -2.45 10.94 4.76
C ILE A 107 -2.36 12.40 4.38
N ILE A 108 -1.16 12.89 4.09
CA ILE A 108 -0.94 14.28 3.71
C ILE A 108 -0.95 14.49 2.20
N GLU A 109 -0.72 13.44 1.41
CA GLU A 109 -0.68 13.55 -0.04
C GLU A 109 -1.11 12.23 -0.67
N ILE A 110 -1.95 12.32 -1.70
CA ILE A 110 -2.38 11.17 -2.50
C ILE A 110 -2.10 11.51 -3.95
N VAL A 111 -1.44 10.60 -4.67
CA VAL A 111 -1.03 10.80 -6.05
C VAL A 111 -1.36 9.57 -6.87
N TRP A 112 -1.88 9.80 -8.07
CA TRP A 112 -1.96 8.78 -9.11
C TRP A 112 -0.67 8.86 -9.93
N ALA A 113 0.26 7.97 -9.66
CA ALA A 113 1.58 7.98 -10.27
C ALA A 113 1.59 7.23 -11.61
N SER A 114 2.29 7.78 -12.59
CA SER A 114 2.56 7.08 -13.85
C SER A 114 3.90 6.35 -13.75
N PRO A 115 4.09 5.25 -14.52
CA PRO A 115 5.37 4.53 -14.49
C PRO A 115 6.57 5.39 -14.88
N SER A 116 6.35 6.46 -15.63
CA SER A 116 7.41 7.38 -16.06
C SER A 116 7.67 8.53 -15.07
N ASP A 117 6.91 8.64 -14.01
CA ASP A 117 7.09 9.71 -13.03
C ASP A 117 8.40 9.51 -12.25
N ASN A 118 9.09 10.62 -12.00
CA ASN A 118 10.34 10.59 -11.24
C ASN A 118 10.05 10.74 -9.74
N ILE A 119 9.44 9.72 -9.17
CA ILE A 119 9.16 9.66 -7.73
C ILE A 119 9.68 8.33 -7.17
N LEU A 120 10.02 8.37 -5.88
CA LEU A 120 10.47 7.18 -5.18
C LEU A 120 9.28 6.49 -4.51
N ILE A 121 9.09 5.21 -4.80
CA ILE A 121 8.06 4.38 -4.19
C ILE A 121 8.76 3.22 -3.48
N LEU A 122 8.40 2.96 -2.24
CA LEU A 122 8.94 1.83 -1.50
C LEU A 122 7.90 0.71 -1.39
N PRO A 123 8.31 -0.55 -1.41
CA PRO A 123 9.69 -1.04 -1.53
C PRO A 123 10.23 -0.97 -2.96
N LYS A 124 11.55 -0.98 -3.10
CA LYS A 124 12.20 -0.79 -4.40
C LYS A 124 11.87 -1.87 -5.42
N GLY A 125 11.77 -3.12 -5.00
CA GLY A 125 11.42 -4.21 -5.90
C GLY A 125 10.02 -4.04 -6.50
N PHE A 126 9.10 -3.49 -5.72
CA PHE A 126 7.78 -3.14 -6.22
C PHE A 126 7.86 -1.96 -7.19
N GLU A 127 8.62 -0.92 -6.85
CA GLU A 127 8.83 0.23 -7.72
C GLU A 127 9.36 -0.18 -9.09
N GLU A 128 10.34 -1.07 -9.12
CA GLU A 128 10.90 -1.57 -10.38
C GLU A 128 9.85 -2.25 -11.24
N ASP A 129 9.04 -3.11 -10.63
CA ASP A 129 7.95 -3.78 -11.34
C ASP A 129 6.93 -2.78 -11.87
N PHE A 130 6.59 -1.76 -11.08
CA PHE A 130 5.66 -0.72 -11.52
C PHE A 130 6.20 0.04 -12.72
N LYS A 131 7.45 0.49 -12.66
CA LYS A 131 8.06 1.25 -13.75
C LYS A 131 8.23 0.42 -15.02
N ASN A 132 8.37 -0.89 -14.88
CA ASN A 132 8.47 -1.81 -16.00
C ASN A 132 7.12 -2.43 -16.41
N LYS A 133 6.02 -2.00 -15.79
CA LYS A 133 4.65 -2.49 -16.05
C LYS A 133 4.51 -3.99 -15.83
N LYS A 134 5.14 -4.52 -14.76
CA LYS A 134 5.18 -5.94 -14.45
C LYS A 134 4.53 -6.31 -13.11
N ILE A 135 3.71 -5.42 -12.54
CA ILE A 135 3.10 -5.69 -11.23
C ILE A 135 2.19 -6.91 -11.27
N ILE A 136 1.34 -7.00 -12.30
CA ILE A 136 0.40 -8.10 -12.43
C ILE A 136 1.12 -9.27 -13.09
N SER A 137 1.44 -10.26 -12.30
CA SER A 137 2.04 -11.51 -12.78
C SER A 137 1.25 -12.69 -12.25
N ASN A 138 1.55 -13.89 -12.72
CA ASN A 138 0.87 -15.12 -12.29
C ASN A 138 1.38 -15.65 -10.95
N GLU A 139 2.47 -15.09 -10.44
CA GLU A 139 3.12 -15.56 -9.23
C GLU A 139 3.21 -14.48 -8.17
N VAL A 140 3.11 -14.88 -6.90
CA VAL A 140 3.38 -13.99 -5.78
C VAL A 140 4.89 -13.78 -5.71
N ARG A 141 5.32 -12.51 -5.65
CA ARG A 141 6.73 -12.19 -5.49
C ARG A 141 7.06 -11.93 -4.03
N TYR A 142 8.15 -12.54 -3.60
CA TYR A 142 8.70 -12.29 -2.27
C TYR A 142 9.80 -11.23 -2.36
N LEU A 143 9.66 -10.17 -1.59
CA LEU A 143 10.62 -9.08 -1.51
C LEU A 143 11.20 -9.02 -0.09
N LYS A 144 12.37 -8.42 0.03
CA LYS A 144 12.98 -8.16 1.34
C LYS A 144 13.68 -6.79 1.33
N ASP A 145 12.91 -5.81 0.98
CA ASP A 145 13.31 -4.42 0.93
C ASP A 145 12.77 -3.65 2.12
#